data_1fa9f294dccc6e1424b132bc5e9a2621
#
_entry.id   1fa9f294dccc6e1424b132bc5e9a2621
#
_cell.length_a   1.000
_cell.length_b   1.000
_cell.length_c   1.000
_cell.angle_alpha   90.00
_cell.angle_beta   90.00
_cell.angle_gamma   90.00
#
_symmetry.space_group_name_H-M   'P 1'
#
loop_
_entity.id
_entity.type
_entity.pdbx_description
1 polymer ?
#
loop_
_entity_poly.entity_id
_entity_poly.type
_entity_poly.pdbx_seq_one_letter_code
_entity_poly.pdbx_strand_id
1 'polypeptide(L)'
;GLSHGTDVWLGNAQSLIEQGTVTLTEAICCRDDIMIYLIKQGLPPNPSFKIMETVRKGKALKDPAKWAEYVALMKEHDVPDWYIKSCEKIKYMFPKAHAAAYVTNAFRIAWFKVHQPKAYYAAFFSIRASDDFDSEIMCFGKEKVKNKMKEIDLLGNNATQKDKTMYPVLELVLEM
;
A
#
# COMPACT_ATOMS: atom_id res chain seq x y z
N GLY A 1 -3.86 2.89 2.83
CA GLY A 1 -3.64 4.15 2.10
C GLY A 1 -2.17 4.43 1.89
N LEU A 2 -1.39 4.63 2.95
CA LEU A 2 0.03 5.04 2.85
C LEU A 2 0.94 4.05 2.11
N SER A 3 0.64 2.75 2.18
CA SER A 3 1.42 1.71 1.50
C SER A 3 1.03 1.51 0.03
N HIS A 4 -0.05 2.13 -0.42
CA HIS A 4 -0.55 2.08 -1.79
C HIS A 4 -0.38 3.45 -2.45
N GLY A 5 -0.19 3.45 -3.74
CA GLY A 5 0.08 4.69 -4.46
C GLY A 5 1.58 4.92 -4.68
N THR A 6 1.92 6.04 -5.31
CA THR A 6 3.28 6.40 -5.65
C THR A 6 3.62 7.75 -5.03
N ASP A 7 4.75 7.80 -4.31
CA ASP A 7 5.26 8.97 -3.58
C ASP A 7 4.26 9.54 -2.54
N VAL A 8 3.49 8.66 -1.92
CA VAL A 8 2.62 8.99 -0.79
C VAL A 8 3.36 8.83 0.54
N TRP A 9 4.14 7.76 0.71
CA TRP A 9 4.88 7.45 1.92
C TRP A 9 6.34 7.92 1.87
N LEU A 10 7.16 7.28 1.01
CA LEU A 10 8.59 7.56 0.93
C LEU A 10 8.87 9.01 0.51
N GLY A 11 9.71 9.70 1.27
CA GLY A 11 10.09 11.09 1.02
C GLY A 11 8.95 12.11 1.13
N ASN A 12 7.76 11.67 1.59
CA ASN A 12 6.57 12.50 1.75
C ASN A 12 6.02 12.34 3.17
N ALA A 13 4.95 11.57 3.39
CA ALA A 13 4.33 11.41 4.71
C ALA A 13 5.34 10.92 5.76
N GLN A 14 6.21 9.96 5.41
CA GLN A 14 7.28 9.49 6.29
C GLN A 14 8.16 10.64 6.80
N SER A 15 8.69 11.45 5.89
CA SER A 15 9.59 12.56 6.28
C SER A 15 8.89 13.61 7.12
N LEU A 16 7.61 13.89 6.85
CA LEU A 16 6.83 14.85 7.66
C LEU A 16 6.60 14.35 9.09
N ILE A 17 6.37 13.05 9.25
CA ILE A 17 6.18 12.41 10.56
C ILE A 17 7.52 12.36 11.32
N GLU A 18 8.61 11.95 10.68
CA GLU A 18 9.95 11.89 11.28
C GLU A 18 10.44 13.27 11.74
N GLN A 19 10.09 14.34 11.01
CA GLN A 19 10.38 15.72 11.37
C GLN A 19 9.45 16.30 12.45
N GLY A 20 8.43 15.55 12.87
CA GLY A 20 7.44 16.02 13.83
C GLY A 20 6.50 17.11 13.30
N THR A 21 6.44 17.30 11.97
CA THR A 21 5.56 18.28 11.32
C THR A 21 4.10 17.87 11.41
N VAL A 22 3.83 16.56 11.29
CA VAL A 22 2.49 15.96 11.36
C VAL A 22 2.52 14.63 12.10
N THR A 23 1.38 14.24 12.62
CA THR A 23 1.13 12.88 13.11
C THR A 23 0.66 11.96 11.98
N LEU A 24 0.62 10.66 12.23
CA LEU A 24 0.11 9.68 11.25
C LEU A 24 -1.35 9.96 10.84
N THR A 25 -2.15 10.52 11.74
CA THR A 25 -3.57 10.85 11.49
C THR A 25 -3.76 12.13 10.68
N GLU A 26 -2.75 12.99 10.62
CA GLU A 26 -2.79 14.25 9.88
C GLU A 26 -2.17 14.12 8.49
N ALA A 27 -1.34 13.09 8.27
CA ALA A 27 -0.70 12.86 6.99
C ALA A 27 -1.72 12.49 5.90
N ILE A 28 -1.45 12.92 4.66
CA ILE A 28 -2.27 12.57 3.51
C ILE A 28 -2.08 11.08 3.19
N CYS A 29 -3.14 10.27 3.35
CA CYS A 29 -3.11 8.83 3.15
C CYS A 29 -3.84 8.36 1.91
N CYS A 30 -4.93 9.02 1.54
CA CYS A 30 -5.76 8.68 0.38
C CYS A 30 -6.35 9.93 -0.27
N ARG A 31 -6.87 9.78 -1.48
CA ARG A 31 -7.43 10.92 -2.22
C ARG A 31 -8.59 11.62 -1.49
N ASP A 32 -9.38 10.84 -0.76
CA ASP A 32 -10.54 11.36 -0.03
C ASP A 32 -10.10 12.31 1.09
N ASP A 33 -8.94 12.06 1.72
CA ASP A 33 -8.40 12.93 2.76
C ASP A 33 -8.15 14.35 2.22
N ILE A 34 -7.65 14.46 0.98
CA ILE A 34 -7.40 15.76 0.34
C ILE A 34 -8.70 16.55 0.20
N MET A 35 -9.72 15.93 -0.36
CA MET A 35 -11.00 16.61 -0.59
C MET A 35 -11.64 17.04 0.73
N ILE A 36 -11.68 16.13 1.72
CA ILE A 36 -12.29 16.40 3.04
C ILE A 36 -11.52 17.49 3.78
N TYR A 37 -10.18 17.43 3.76
CA TYR A 37 -9.35 18.43 4.40
C TYR A 37 -9.60 19.83 3.82
N LEU A 38 -9.56 19.96 2.50
CA LEU A 38 -9.78 21.25 1.82
C LEU A 38 -11.19 21.82 2.10
N ILE A 39 -12.23 20.98 2.11
CA ILE A 39 -13.58 21.39 2.48
C ILE A 39 -13.63 21.87 3.94
N LYS A 40 -12.95 21.20 4.86
CA LYS A 40 -12.85 21.60 6.26
C LYS A 40 -12.10 22.93 6.44
N GLN A 41 -11.15 23.24 5.57
CA GLN A 41 -10.48 24.54 5.53
C GLN A 41 -11.35 25.65 4.89
N GLY A 42 -12.57 25.31 4.46
CA GLY A 42 -13.51 26.27 3.90
C GLY A 42 -13.50 26.39 2.38
N LEU A 43 -12.68 25.61 1.66
CA LEU A 43 -12.73 25.63 0.20
C LEU A 43 -14.07 25.06 -0.30
N PRO A 44 -14.66 25.63 -1.36
CA PRO A 44 -15.85 25.07 -1.96
C PRO A 44 -15.65 23.61 -2.44
N PRO A 45 -16.70 22.75 -2.40
CA PRO A 45 -16.57 21.32 -2.74
C PRO A 45 -16.04 21.06 -4.15
N ASN A 46 -16.46 21.83 -5.16
CA ASN A 46 -16.05 21.61 -6.55
C ASN A 46 -14.56 21.89 -6.78
N PRO A 47 -13.97 23.04 -6.38
CA PRO A 47 -12.52 23.21 -6.38
C PRO A 47 -11.78 22.14 -5.58
N SER A 48 -12.24 21.79 -4.39
CA SER A 48 -11.63 20.75 -3.55
C SER A 48 -11.57 19.40 -4.28
N PHE A 49 -12.63 19.01 -4.96
CA PHE A 49 -12.66 17.81 -5.80
C PHE A 49 -11.67 17.91 -6.97
N LYS A 50 -11.59 19.05 -7.67
CA LYS A 50 -10.66 19.24 -8.80
C LYS A 50 -9.20 19.19 -8.35
N ILE A 51 -8.87 19.77 -7.21
CA ILE A 51 -7.53 19.71 -6.62
C ILE A 51 -7.20 18.24 -6.29
N MET A 52 -8.06 17.53 -5.58
CA MET A 52 -7.92 16.12 -5.27
C MET A 52 -7.69 15.28 -6.53
N GLU A 53 -8.50 15.46 -7.58
CA GLU A 53 -8.36 14.74 -8.85
C GLU A 53 -7.02 15.04 -9.57
N THR A 54 -6.53 16.28 -9.45
CA THR A 54 -5.24 16.67 -10.00
C THR A 54 -4.09 15.97 -9.26
N VAL A 55 -4.14 15.99 -7.93
CA VAL A 55 -3.11 15.36 -7.07
C VAL A 55 -3.10 13.85 -7.26
N ARG A 56 -4.25 13.17 -7.17
CA ARG A 56 -4.29 11.70 -7.26
C ARG A 56 -3.77 11.14 -8.57
N LYS A 57 -3.80 11.93 -9.64
CA LYS A 57 -3.29 11.57 -10.98
C LYS A 57 -1.84 12.00 -11.21
N GLY A 58 -1.18 12.58 -10.21
CA GLY A 58 0.18 13.09 -10.31
C GLY A 58 0.32 14.23 -11.32
N LYS A 59 -0.69 15.08 -11.42
CA LYS A 59 -0.73 16.18 -12.41
C LYS A 59 -0.39 17.54 -11.82
N ALA A 60 -0.15 17.67 -10.50
CA ALA A 60 0.15 18.92 -9.84
C ALA A 60 1.28 19.70 -10.55
N LEU A 61 2.42 19.04 -10.81
CA LEU A 61 3.57 19.66 -11.46
C LEU A 61 3.56 19.57 -13.00
N LYS A 62 2.56 18.90 -13.61
CA LYS A 62 2.47 18.74 -15.07
C LYS A 62 1.81 19.93 -15.75
N ASP A 63 0.98 20.68 -15.02
CA ASP A 63 0.34 21.91 -15.45
C ASP A 63 0.60 23.01 -14.41
N PRO A 64 1.77 23.67 -14.47
CA PRO A 64 2.17 24.64 -13.45
C PRO A 64 1.23 25.84 -13.35
N ALA A 65 0.65 26.29 -14.47
CA ALA A 65 -0.26 27.43 -14.48
C ALA A 65 -1.54 27.11 -13.72
N LYS A 66 -2.14 25.95 -14.01
CA LYS A 66 -3.34 25.48 -13.32
C LYS A 66 -3.08 25.17 -11.86
N TRP A 67 -1.93 24.58 -11.56
CA TRP A 67 -1.54 24.31 -10.18
C TRP A 67 -1.35 25.58 -9.36
N ALA A 68 -0.77 26.64 -9.95
CA ALA A 68 -0.61 27.95 -9.29
C ALA A 68 -1.97 28.57 -8.89
N GLU A 69 -3.01 28.44 -9.74
CA GLU A 69 -4.38 28.86 -9.36
C GLU A 69 -4.89 28.10 -8.14
N TYR A 70 -4.67 26.77 -8.09
CA TYR A 70 -5.08 25.96 -6.95
C TYR A 70 -4.28 26.28 -5.68
N VAL A 71 -2.98 26.53 -5.81
CA VAL A 71 -2.14 26.95 -4.68
C VAL A 71 -2.61 28.30 -4.13
N ALA A 72 -2.93 29.28 -4.98
CA ALA A 72 -3.47 30.56 -4.55
C ALA A 72 -4.77 30.37 -3.75
N LEU A 73 -5.70 29.58 -4.27
CA LEU A 73 -6.96 29.28 -3.59
C LEU A 73 -6.76 28.54 -2.26
N MET A 74 -5.83 27.58 -2.20
CA MET A 74 -5.49 26.90 -0.96
C MET A 74 -4.92 27.85 0.09
N LYS A 75 -4.07 28.79 -0.32
CA LYS A 75 -3.49 29.80 0.58
C LYS A 75 -4.51 30.82 1.09
N GLU A 76 -5.49 31.20 0.30
CA GLU A 76 -6.62 32.04 0.74
C GLU A 76 -7.43 31.39 1.89
N HIS A 77 -7.37 30.06 2.00
CA HIS A 77 -8.03 29.29 3.04
C HIS A 77 -7.07 28.70 4.07
N ASP A 78 -5.93 29.33 4.28
CA ASP A 78 -4.94 28.97 5.32
C ASP A 78 -4.42 27.53 5.23
N VAL A 79 -4.41 26.91 4.04
CA VAL A 79 -3.81 25.60 3.85
C VAL A 79 -2.28 25.72 3.97
N PRO A 80 -1.65 25.00 4.90
CA PRO A 80 -0.23 25.16 5.18
C PRO A 80 0.66 24.70 4.03
N ASP A 81 1.82 25.33 3.91
CA ASP A 81 2.79 25.05 2.83
C ASP A 81 3.25 23.58 2.80
N TRP A 82 3.40 22.94 3.96
CA TRP A 82 3.76 21.52 4.01
C TRP A 82 2.72 20.62 3.33
N TYR A 83 1.42 20.97 3.48
CA TYR A 83 0.33 20.24 2.86
C TYR A 83 0.36 20.37 1.32
N ILE A 84 0.52 21.58 0.84
CA ILE A 84 0.65 21.86 -0.59
C ILE A 84 1.85 21.12 -1.19
N LYS A 85 3.02 21.21 -0.53
CA LYS A 85 4.23 20.47 -0.94
C LYS A 85 4.06 18.96 -0.90
N SER A 86 3.31 18.42 0.06
CA SER A 86 2.96 17.01 0.10
C SER A 86 2.11 16.59 -1.11
N CYS A 87 1.11 17.39 -1.47
CA CYS A 87 0.29 17.18 -2.66
C CYS A 87 1.11 17.18 -3.96
N GLU A 88 2.11 18.05 -4.08
CA GLU A 88 2.99 18.15 -5.26
C GLU A 88 3.85 16.92 -5.50
N LYS A 89 4.26 16.23 -4.41
CA LYS A 89 5.08 15.02 -4.48
C LYS A 89 4.30 13.80 -4.98
N ILE A 90 3.00 13.76 -4.72
CA ILE A 90 2.16 12.59 -5.00
C ILE A 90 2.01 12.37 -6.50
N LYS A 91 2.33 11.17 -6.97
CA LYS A 91 2.18 10.77 -8.38
C LYS A 91 0.94 9.93 -8.62
N TYR A 92 0.52 9.14 -7.64
CA TYR A 92 -0.70 8.36 -7.72
C TYR A 92 -1.26 8.04 -6.34
N MET A 93 -2.58 8.20 -6.16
CA MET A 93 -3.28 7.87 -4.93
C MET A 93 -4.51 7.00 -5.16
N PHE A 94 -4.75 6.11 -4.18
CA PHE A 94 -5.94 5.28 -4.13
C PHE A 94 -7.05 5.92 -3.30
N PRO A 95 -8.32 5.56 -3.55
CA PRO A 95 -9.43 5.99 -2.72
C PRO A 95 -9.43 5.25 -1.36
N LYS A 96 -10.04 5.88 -0.35
CA LYS A 96 -10.24 5.27 0.97
C LYS A 96 -11.02 3.97 0.90
N ALA A 97 -12.04 3.92 0.04
CA ALA A 97 -12.86 2.73 -0.18
C ALA A 97 -12.03 1.52 -0.65
N HIS A 98 -11.02 1.72 -1.51
CA HIS A 98 -10.10 0.67 -1.93
C HIS A 98 -9.33 0.11 -0.74
N ALA A 99 -8.70 0.98 0.06
CA ALA A 99 -7.96 0.56 1.25
C ALA A 99 -8.87 -0.18 2.24
N ALA A 100 -10.07 0.33 2.51
CA ALA A 100 -11.03 -0.29 3.41
C ALA A 100 -11.44 -1.69 2.93
N ALA A 101 -11.72 -1.87 1.64
CA ALA A 101 -12.11 -3.16 1.08
C ALA A 101 -11.00 -4.21 1.24
N TYR A 102 -9.76 -3.87 0.86
CA TYR A 102 -8.63 -4.80 0.96
C TYR A 102 -8.26 -5.12 2.40
N VAL A 103 -8.23 -4.13 3.28
CA VAL A 103 -7.93 -4.36 4.71
C VAL A 103 -9.02 -5.20 5.37
N THR A 104 -10.29 -4.96 5.07
CA THR A 104 -11.40 -5.78 5.57
C THR A 104 -11.25 -7.24 5.15
N ASN A 105 -10.91 -7.50 3.89
CA ASN A 105 -10.67 -8.86 3.41
C ASN A 105 -9.43 -9.48 4.06
N ALA A 106 -8.35 -8.73 4.25
CA ALA A 106 -7.16 -9.20 4.95
C ALA A 106 -7.49 -9.63 6.39
N PHE A 107 -8.28 -8.85 7.13
CA PHE A 107 -8.73 -9.22 8.48
C PHE A 107 -9.63 -10.46 8.49
N ARG A 108 -10.54 -10.60 7.52
CA ARG A 108 -11.37 -11.80 7.38
C ARG A 108 -10.53 -13.06 7.17
N ILE A 109 -9.54 -12.99 6.28
CA ILE A 109 -8.61 -14.09 6.01
C ILE A 109 -7.76 -14.38 7.25
N ALA A 110 -7.24 -13.38 7.92
CA ALA A 110 -6.48 -13.53 9.16
C ALA A 110 -7.32 -14.20 10.28
N TRP A 111 -8.60 -13.87 10.38
CA TRP A 111 -9.50 -14.53 11.31
C TRP A 111 -9.56 -16.04 11.07
N PHE A 112 -9.72 -16.48 9.83
CA PHE A 112 -9.70 -17.90 9.48
C PHE A 112 -8.35 -18.55 9.82
N LYS A 113 -7.25 -17.87 9.55
CA LYS A 113 -5.91 -18.35 9.87
C LYS A 113 -5.73 -18.61 11.38
N VAL A 114 -6.27 -17.75 12.22
CA VAL A 114 -6.18 -17.87 13.69
C VAL A 114 -7.19 -18.87 14.26
N HIS A 115 -8.44 -18.82 13.82
CA HIS A 115 -9.53 -19.57 14.45
C HIS A 115 -9.89 -20.88 13.72
N GLN A 116 -9.54 -21.00 12.43
CA GLN A 116 -9.81 -22.16 11.59
C GLN A 116 -8.57 -22.53 10.74
N PRO A 117 -7.39 -22.74 11.36
CA PRO A 117 -6.13 -22.88 10.62
C PRO A 117 -6.16 -24.04 9.61
N LYS A 118 -6.77 -25.16 9.94
CA LYS A 118 -6.89 -26.30 9.01
C LYS A 118 -7.62 -25.92 7.71
N ALA A 119 -8.73 -25.18 7.83
CA ALA A 119 -9.49 -24.72 6.68
C ALA A 119 -8.72 -23.68 5.88
N TYR A 120 -8.04 -22.75 6.57
CA TYR A 120 -7.21 -21.73 5.94
C TYR A 120 -6.09 -22.35 5.09
N TYR A 121 -5.28 -23.23 5.69
CA TYR A 121 -4.15 -23.85 4.98
C TYR A 121 -4.62 -24.81 3.89
N ALA A 122 -5.69 -25.58 4.11
CA ALA A 122 -6.26 -26.43 3.07
C ALA A 122 -6.68 -25.62 1.85
N ALA A 123 -7.41 -24.52 2.04
CA ALA A 123 -7.81 -23.64 0.95
C ALA A 123 -6.61 -22.96 0.27
N PHE A 124 -5.62 -22.49 1.04
CA PHE A 124 -4.43 -21.85 0.50
C PHE A 124 -3.64 -22.81 -0.41
N PHE A 125 -3.28 -23.99 0.09
CA PHE A 125 -2.45 -24.94 -0.66
C PHE A 125 -3.19 -25.57 -1.85
N SER A 126 -4.52 -25.75 -1.77
CA SER A 126 -5.31 -26.34 -2.86
C SER A 126 -5.65 -25.36 -3.97
N ILE A 127 -5.83 -24.08 -3.65
CA ILE A 127 -6.35 -23.10 -4.60
C ILE A 127 -5.30 -22.04 -4.95
N ARG A 128 -4.67 -21.45 -3.94
CA ARG A 128 -3.76 -20.32 -4.15
C ARG A 128 -2.36 -20.76 -4.57
N ALA A 129 -1.90 -21.87 -4.02
CA ALA A 129 -0.55 -22.39 -4.24
C ALA A 129 -0.53 -23.69 -5.07
N SER A 130 -1.60 -24.03 -5.78
CA SER A 130 -1.73 -25.31 -6.51
C SER A 130 -0.58 -25.58 -7.47
N ASP A 131 -0.09 -24.56 -8.16
CA ASP A 131 0.98 -24.68 -9.17
C ASP A 131 2.40 -24.68 -8.54
N ASP A 132 2.53 -24.16 -7.33
CA ASP A 132 3.79 -24.00 -6.60
C ASP A 132 3.95 -25.00 -5.45
N PHE A 133 2.91 -25.79 -5.16
CA PHE A 133 2.94 -26.79 -4.10
C PHE A 133 3.62 -28.08 -4.57
N ASP A 134 4.75 -28.39 -3.96
CA ASP A 134 5.51 -29.60 -4.21
C ASP A 134 5.40 -30.57 -3.01
N SER A 135 4.64 -31.65 -3.17
CA SER A 135 4.41 -32.61 -2.11
C SER A 135 5.65 -33.36 -1.65
N GLU A 136 6.62 -33.60 -2.56
CA GLU A 136 7.86 -34.28 -2.23
C GLU A 136 8.76 -33.43 -1.32
N ILE A 137 8.68 -32.12 -1.45
CA ILE A 137 9.43 -31.17 -0.62
C ILE A 137 8.65 -30.82 0.64
N MET A 138 7.36 -30.53 0.51
CA MET A 138 6.55 -29.87 1.52
C MET A 138 5.88 -30.83 2.53
N CYS A 139 5.67 -32.11 2.14
CA CYS A 139 4.98 -33.08 3.00
C CYS A 139 5.92 -33.99 3.82
N PHE A 140 7.23 -33.92 3.65
CA PHE A 140 8.19 -34.83 4.27
C PHE A 140 9.11 -34.20 5.32
N GLY A 141 8.57 -33.23 6.06
CA GLY A 141 9.21 -32.64 7.24
C GLY A 141 9.89 -31.29 7.00
N LYS A 142 9.98 -30.53 8.09
CA LYS A 142 10.46 -29.14 8.09
C LYS A 142 11.91 -28.98 7.57
N GLU A 143 12.77 -29.98 7.79
CA GLU A 143 14.16 -29.90 7.34
C GLU A 143 14.27 -29.90 5.81
N LYS A 144 13.45 -30.66 5.12
CA LYS A 144 13.43 -30.69 3.66
C LYS A 144 13.02 -29.34 3.08
N VAL A 145 12.03 -28.72 3.69
CA VAL A 145 11.54 -27.37 3.35
C VAL A 145 12.65 -26.33 3.57
N LYS A 146 13.29 -26.34 4.72
CA LYS A 146 14.41 -25.41 5.04
C LYS A 146 15.59 -25.57 4.11
N ASN A 147 15.92 -26.80 3.74
CA ASN A 147 17.02 -27.05 2.80
C ASN A 147 16.71 -26.51 1.42
N LYS A 148 15.46 -26.66 0.94
CA LYS A 148 15.04 -26.07 -0.34
C LYS A 148 15.07 -24.56 -0.31
N MET A 149 14.65 -23.92 0.78
CA MET A 149 14.73 -22.47 0.95
C MET A 149 16.19 -21.99 0.90
N LYS A 150 17.11 -22.66 1.61
CA LYS A 150 18.53 -22.35 1.57
C LYS A 150 19.12 -22.50 0.17
N GLU A 151 18.73 -23.54 -0.58
CA GLU A 151 19.12 -23.71 -1.97
C GLU A 151 18.72 -22.52 -2.84
N ILE A 152 17.45 -22.08 -2.70
CA ILE A 152 16.94 -20.92 -3.43
C ILE A 152 17.68 -19.63 -3.03
N ASP A 153 17.94 -19.43 -1.73
CA ASP A 153 18.70 -18.28 -1.23
C ASP A 153 20.11 -18.22 -1.81
N LEU A 154 20.79 -19.37 -1.93
CA LEU A 154 22.12 -19.47 -2.53
C LEU A 154 22.14 -19.12 -4.04
N LEU A 155 21.04 -19.38 -4.75
CA LEU A 155 20.91 -18.99 -6.16
C LEU A 155 20.75 -17.48 -6.33
N GLY A 156 20.23 -16.76 -5.35
CA GLY A 156 20.06 -15.33 -5.37
C GLY A 156 19.35 -14.83 -6.63
N ASN A 157 20.01 -13.99 -7.40
CA ASN A 157 19.47 -13.46 -8.66
C ASN A 157 19.30 -14.52 -9.77
N ASN A 158 19.98 -15.67 -9.65
CA ASN A 158 19.89 -16.77 -10.60
C ASN A 158 18.74 -17.73 -10.32
N ALA A 159 17.98 -17.52 -9.23
CA ALA A 159 16.79 -18.29 -8.92
C ALA A 159 15.75 -18.17 -10.05
N THR A 160 15.20 -19.32 -10.46
CA THR A 160 14.19 -19.37 -11.52
C THR A 160 12.89 -18.69 -11.08
N GLN A 161 12.01 -18.38 -12.03
CA GLN A 161 10.69 -17.84 -11.68
C GLN A 161 9.90 -18.82 -10.78
N LYS A 162 10.01 -20.12 -11.03
CA LYS A 162 9.39 -21.17 -10.23
C LYS A 162 9.93 -21.16 -8.78
N ASP A 163 11.24 -21.02 -8.59
CA ASP A 163 11.82 -20.92 -7.25
C ASP A 163 11.30 -19.69 -6.50
N LYS A 164 11.19 -18.56 -7.18
CA LYS A 164 10.68 -17.29 -6.60
C LYS A 164 9.21 -17.38 -6.21
N THR A 165 8.38 -18.08 -6.98
CA THR A 165 6.95 -18.28 -6.64
C THR A 165 6.74 -19.36 -5.58
N MET A 166 7.59 -20.39 -5.54
CA MET A 166 7.58 -21.45 -4.54
C MET A 166 8.02 -20.96 -3.16
N TYR A 167 8.95 -20.02 -3.06
CA TYR A 167 9.56 -19.59 -1.81
C TYR A 167 8.51 -19.11 -0.76
N PRO A 168 7.55 -18.24 -1.07
CA PRO A 168 6.49 -17.86 -0.13
C PRO A 168 5.59 -19.04 0.30
N VAL A 169 5.45 -20.06 -0.56
CA VAL A 169 4.68 -21.27 -0.23
C VAL A 169 5.44 -22.12 0.79
N LEU A 170 6.77 -22.24 0.64
CA LEU A 170 7.64 -22.90 1.62
C LEU A 170 7.60 -22.21 3.00
N GLU A 171 7.58 -20.88 3.04
CA GLU A 171 7.42 -20.10 4.28
C GLU A 171 6.12 -20.47 5.00
N LEU A 172 5.01 -20.55 4.28
CA LEU A 172 3.71 -20.92 4.86
C LEU A 172 3.65 -22.38 5.33
N VAL A 173 4.36 -23.30 4.67
CA VAL A 173 4.50 -24.68 5.14
C VAL A 173 5.29 -24.74 6.45
N LEU A 174 6.32 -23.91 6.61
CA LEU A 174 7.07 -23.84 7.89
C LEU A 174 6.25 -23.22 9.02
N GLU A 175 5.38 -22.28 8.68
CA GLU A 175 4.49 -21.63 9.65
C GLU A 175 3.42 -22.60 10.18
N MET A 176 2.84 -23.43 9.31
CA MET A 176 1.83 -24.44 9.64
C MET A 176 2.36 -25.50 10.60
#